data_84349e28543011390d8b8d19c55ca060
#
_entry.id   84349e28543011390d8b8d19c55ca060
#
_cell.length_a   1.000
_cell.length_b   1.000
_cell.length_c   1.000
_cell.angle_alpha   90.00
_cell.angle_beta   90.00
_cell.angle_gamma   90.00
#
_symmetry.space_group_name_H-M   'P 1'
#
loop_
_entity.id
_entity.type
_entity.pdbx_description
1 polymer ?
#
loop_
_entity_poly.entity_id
_entity_poly.type
_entity_poly.pdbx_seq_one_letter_code
_entity_poly.pdbx_strand_id
1 'polypeptide(L)'
;MTKKRDGRGSVYWHCVCDCGNEVDVPAARLIQGTCHSCGCLQKKNRQKIAQRRHLVDGTCVEVLEKRKSRRDNMSGFRGVFKLKDCDKYRVDIGFKGKRYYVGLFDNYDEAVQARLAAENLIHNGFIQKWKEWNEKEEENPEWGKRHPLVFDVRKENGKITIKV
;
A
#
# COMPACT_ATOMS: atom_id res chain seq x y z
N MET A 1 38.02 -15.71 6.71
CA MET A 1 36.65 -15.98 7.20
C MET A 1 36.71 -16.43 8.64
N THR A 2 36.16 -15.68 9.56
CA THR A 2 36.11 -16.04 11.00
C THR A 2 34.77 -16.68 11.31
N LYS A 3 34.82 -17.82 12.00
CA LYS A 3 33.64 -18.61 12.37
C LYS A 3 33.22 -18.26 13.80
N LYS A 4 32.01 -17.76 14.00
CA LYS A 4 31.47 -17.37 15.29
C LYS A 4 30.24 -18.22 15.60
N ARG A 5 30.04 -18.61 16.86
CA ARG A 5 28.82 -19.32 17.29
C ARG A 5 28.02 -18.43 18.23
N ASP A 6 26.69 -18.44 18.07
CA ASP A 6 25.79 -17.83 19.06
C ASP A 6 25.53 -18.75 20.24
N GLY A 7 24.86 -18.25 21.29
CA GLY A 7 24.51 -19.02 22.49
C GLY A 7 23.57 -20.20 22.25
N ARG A 8 23.03 -20.38 21.03
CA ARG A 8 22.19 -21.50 20.59
C ARG A 8 22.92 -22.48 19.68
N GLY A 9 24.25 -22.30 19.51
CA GLY A 9 25.10 -23.15 18.71
C GLY A 9 25.07 -22.89 17.19
N SER A 10 24.32 -21.89 16.72
CA SER A 10 24.29 -21.53 15.31
C SER A 10 25.63 -20.95 14.85
N VAL A 11 26.08 -21.38 13.68
CA VAL A 11 27.35 -20.95 13.08
C VAL A 11 27.10 -19.72 12.24
N TYR A 12 27.89 -18.67 12.47
CA TYR A 12 27.92 -17.45 11.65
C TYR A 12 29.23 -17.35 10.89
N TRP A 13 29.17 -16.83 9.70
CA TRP A 13 30.34 -16.53 8.89
C TRP A 13 30.47 -15.03 8.73
N HIS A 14 31.67 -14.53 9.01
CA HIS A 14 32.02 -13.16 8.70
C HIS A 14 32.23 -13.02 7.20
N CYS A 15 31.40 -12.22 6.54
CA CYS A 15 31.36 -12.06 5.10
C CYS A 15 31.60 -10.59 4.73
N VAL A 16 32.34 -10.39 3.65
CA VAL A 16 32.50 -9.06 3.02
C VAL A 16 31.57 -9.00 1.83
N CYS A 17 30.72 -7.97 1.78
CA CYS A 17 29.82 -7.72 0.69
C CYS A 17 30.54 -6.98 -0.44
N ASP A 18 30.08 -7.11 -1.69
CA ASP A 18 30.63 -6.39 -2.87
C ASP A 18 30.61 -4.85 -2.68
N CYS A 19 29.77 -4.33 -1.78
CA CYS A 19 29.74 -2.91 -1.45
C CYS A 19 30.79 -2.49 -0.41
N GLY A 20 31.65 -3.40 0.03
CA GLY A 20 32.69 -3.20 1.05
C GLY A 20 32.23 -3.37 2.51
N ASN A 21 30.92 -3.47 2.77
CA ASN A 21 30.44 -3.65 4.14
C ASN A 21 30.64 -5.08 4.64
N GLU A 22 31.03 -5.23 5.89
CA GLU A 22 31.19 -6.50 6.59
C GLU A 22 29.91 -6.85 7.35
N VAL A 23 29.56 -8.14 7.36
CA VAL A 23 28.35 -8.63 8.04
C VAL A 23 28.50 -10.10 8.44
N ASP A 24 28.04 -10.44 9.66
CA ASP A 24 27.97 -11.82 10.12
C ASP A 24 26.68 -12.48 9.64
N VAL A 25 26.79 -13.54 8.85
CA VAL A 25 25.66 -14.23 8.21
C VAL A 25 25.53 -15.66 8.75
N PRO A 26 24.33 -16.10 9.17
CA PRO A 26 24.11 -17.49 9.55
C PRO A 26 24.45 -18.45 8.42
N ALA A 27 25.20 -19.51 8.71
CA ALA A 27 25.61 -20.51 7.74
C ALA A 27 24.44 -21.08 6.94
N ALA A 28 23.31 -21.31 7.60
CA ALA A 28 22.08 -21.79 6.95
C ALA A 28 21.61 -20.88 5.82
N ARG A 29 21.68 -19.55 5.98
CA ARG A 29 21.28 -18.59 4.95
C ARG A 29 22.23 -18.57 3.75
N LEU A 30 23.52 -18.81 3.98
CA LEU A 30 24.53 -18.92 2.92
C LEU A 30 24.30 -20.20 2.12
N ILE A 31 24.11 -21.33 2.80
CA ILE A 31 23.86 -22.63 2.17
C ILE A 31 22.55 -22.61 1.36
N GLN A 32 21.50 -22.01 1.90
CA GLN A 32 20.20 -21.87 1.22
C GLN A 32 20.20 -20.83 0.10
N GLY A 33 21.28 -20.05 -0.06
CA GLY A 33 21.35 -18.99 -1.06
C GLY A 33 20.35 -17.84 -0.82
N THR A 34 19.87 -17.66 0.42
CA THR A 34 18.88 -16.60 0.75
C THR A 34 19.53 -15.28 1.14
N CYS A 35 20.85 -15.25 1.34
CA CYS A 35 21.62 -14.05 1.66
C CYS A 35 22.44 -13.61 0.45
N HIS A 36 22.04 -12.51 -0.20
CA HIS A 36 22.70 -11.98 -1.41
C HIS A 36 23.51 -10.71 -1.18
N SER A 37 23.39 -10.08 -0.01
CA SER A 37 24.10 -8.85 0.33
C SER A 37 24.01 -8.52 1.82
N CYS A 38 24.78 -7.56 2.29
CA CYS A 38 24.69 -6.99 3.65
C CYS A 38 23.38 -6.20 3.94
N GLY A 39 22.44 -6.18 2.99
CA GLY A 39 21.25 -5.33 3.01
C GLY A 39 21.31 -4.16 2.00
N CYS A 40 22.47 -3.91 1.41
CA CYS A 40 22.67 -2.83 0.43
C CYS A 40 21.77 -2.96 -0.79
N LEU A 41 21.57 -4.19 -1.32
CA LEU A 41 20.63 -4.44 -2.42
C LEU A 41 19.19 -4.10 -2.04
N GLN A 42 18.78 -4.46 -0.84
CA GLN A 42 17.44 -4.16 -0.35
C GLN A 42 17.25 -2.64 -0.22
N LYS A 43 18.25 -1.92 0.29
CA LYS A 43 18.24 -0.46 0.39
C LYS A 43 18.14 0.20 -0.99
N LYS A 44 18.98 -0.24 -1.95
CA LYS A 44 18.94 0.25 -3.34
C LYS A 44 17.59 -0.03 -4.00
N ASN A 45 17.02 -1.22 -3.82
CA ASN A 45 15.72 -1.57 -4.37
C ASN A 45 14.58 -0.74 -3.77
N ARG A 46 14.62 -0.48 -2.44
CA ARG A 46 13.64 0.43 -1.79
C ARG A 46 13.71 1.84 -2.36
N GLN A 47 14.91 2.37 -2.57
CA GLN A 47 15.10 3.69 -3.17
C GLN A 47 14.55 3.75 -4.60
N LYS A 48 14.86 2.75 -5.45
CA LYS A 48 14.31 2.66 -6.80
C LYS A 48 12.78 2.55 -6.82
N ILE A 49 12.20 1.80 -5.89
CA ILE A 49 10.75 1.70 -5.75
C ILE A 49 10.15 3.04 -5.31
N ALA A 50 10.78 3.72 -4.35
CA ALA A 50 10.32 5.03 -3.88
C ALA A 50 10.33 6.08 -4.99
N GLN A 51 11.37 6.10 -5.82
CA GLN A 51 11.48 7.02 -6.96
C GLN A 51 10.42 6.81 -8.06
N ARG A 52 9.87 5.57 -8.16
CA ARG A 52 8.84 5.22 -9.15
C ARG A 52 7.42 5.39 -8.64
N ARG A 53 7.25 5.79 -7.38
CA ARG A 53 5.93 5.87 -6.74
C ARG A 53 5.58 7.33 -6.46
N HIS A 54 4.41 7.72 -6.92
CA HIS A 54 3.83 9.01 -6.59
C HIS A 54 3.02 8.88 -5.30
N LEU A 55 3.51 9.52 -4.24
CA LEU A 55 2.86 9.55 -2.94
C LEU A 55 2.17 10.90 -2.75
N VAL A 56 0.86 10.88 -2.65
CA VAL A 56 0.03 12.04 -2.36
C VAL A 56 -0.68 11.80 -1.02
N ASP A 57 -0.35 12.59 -0.01
CA ASP A 57 -0.87 12.45 1.37
C ASP A 57 -0.79 11.00 1.89
N GLY A 58 0.36 10.34 1.67
CA GLY A 58 0.58 8.95 2.08
C GLY A 58 -0.11 7.89 1.22
N THR A 59 -0.83 8.30 0.17
CA THR A 59 -1.47 7.38 -0.79
C THR A 59 -0.60 7.23 -2.03
N CYS A 60 -0.23 5.98 -2.35
CA CYS A 60 0.52 5.67 -3.56
C CYS A 60 -0.46 5.47 -4.73
N VAL A 61 -0.35 6.31 -5.74
CA VAL A 61 -1.26 6.32 -6.89
C VAL A 61 -1.21 5.00 -7.66
N GLU A 62 -0.02 4.50 -7.96
CA GLU A 62 0.17 3.25 -8.72
C GLU A 62 -0.35 2.01 -7.97
N VAL A 63 -0.27 2.04 -6.63
CA VAL A 63 -0.84 0.97 -5.80
C VAL A 63 -2.36 1.04 -5.82
N LEU A 64 -2.91 2.24 -5.90
CA LEU A 64 -4.35 2.44 -5.97
C LEU A 64 -4.91 1.98 -7.32
N GLU A 65 -4.24 2.30 -8.44
CA GLU A 65 -4.60 1.88 -9.79
C GLU A 65 -4.55 0.35 -9.99
N LYS A 66 -3.49 -0.28 -9.47
CA LYS A 66 -3.24 -1.73 -9.67
C LYS A 66 -3.70 -2.58 -8.48
N ARG A 67 -4.69 -2.10 -7.74
CA ARG A 67 -5.11 -2.73 -6.51
C ARG A 67 -5.78 -4.08 -6.76
N LYS A 68 -5.14 -5.16 -6.29
CA LYS A 68 -5.63 -6.54 -6.39
C LYS A 68 -6.26 -6.99 -5.07
N SER A 69 -7.22 -7.93 -5.16
CA SER A 69 -7.71 -8.64 -3.99
C SER A 69 -6.59 -9.48 -3.36
N ARG A 70 -6.58 -9.57 -2.04
CA ARG A 70 -5.64 -10.45 -1.33
C ARG A 70 -6.06 -11.92 -1.51
N ARG A 71 -5.08 -12.82 -1.60
CA ARG A 71 -5.35 -14.27 -1.70
C ARG A 71 -6.02 -14.85 -0.44
N ASP A 72 -5.77 -14.23 0.71
CA ASP A 72 -6.29 -14.59 2.03
C ASP A 72 -7.61 -13.89 2.38
N ASN A 73 -8.29 -13.29 1.39
CA ASN A 73 -9.56 -12.62 1.63
C ASN A 73 -10.71 -13.64 1.73
N MET A 74 -11.04 -14.03 2.94
CA MET A 74 -12.12 -14.99 3.23
C MET A 74 -13.53 -14.43 3.00
N SER A 75 -13.70 -13.12 2.92
CA SER A 75 -15.00 -12.48 2.67
C SER A 75 -15.39 -12.41 1.18
N GLY A 76 -14.52 -12.90 0.28
CA GLY A 76 -14.72 -12.88 -1.17
C GLY A 76 -14.45 -11.54 -1.83
N PHE A 77 -14.87 -10.43 -1.23
CA PHE A 77 -14.64 -9.08 -1.77
C PHE A 77 -13.97 -8.15 -0.77
N ARG A 78 -13.00 -7.35 -1.22
CA ARG A 78 -12.25 -6.45 -0.35
C ARG A 78 -13.12 -5.34 0.21
N GLY A 79 -13.06 -5.17 1.56
CA GLY A 79 -13.80 -4.13 2.25
C GLY A 79 -15.27 -4.49 2.49
N VAL A 80 -15.67 -5.71 2.18
CA VAL A 80 -16.97 -6.30 2.56
C VAL A 80 -16.70 -7.36 3.62
N PHE A 81 -17.37 -7.26 4.76
CA PHE A 81 -17.16 -8.16 5.90
C PHE A 81 -18.51 -8.69 6.39
N LYS A 82 -18.67 -10.01 6.45
CA LYS A 82 -19.81 -10.62 7.13
C LYS A 82 -19.67 -10.45 8.64
N LEU A 83 -20.67 -9.91 9.29
CA LEU A 83 -20.69 -9.80 10.75
C LEU A 83 -21.00 -11.15 11.38
N LYS A 84 -20.37 -11.42 12.54
CA LYS A 84 -20.54 -12.70 13.24
C LYS A 84 -21.89 -12.80 13.98
N ASP A 85 -22.36 -11.67 14.48
CA ASP A 85 -23.51 -11.60 15.37
C ASP A 85 -24.84 -11.36 14.64
N CYS A 86 -24.79 -11.08 13.36
CA CYS A 86 -25.96 -10.89 12.51
C CYS A 86 -25.64 -11.26 11.06
N ASP A 87 -26.66 -11.67 10.31
CA ASP A 87 -26.49 -12.10 8.91
C ASP A 87 -26.42 -10.90 7.95
N LYS A 88 -25.57 -9.93 8.30
CA LYS A 88 -25.39 -8.67 7.55
C LYS A 88 -23.95 -8.48 7.12
N TYR A 89 -23.76 -7.69 6.08
CA TYR A 89 -22.46 -7.34 5.48
C TYR A 89 -22.13 -5.89 5.73
N ARG A 90 -21.05 -5.65 6.46
CA ARG A 90 -20.48 -4.33 6.68
C ARG A 90 -19.54 -3.97 5.54
N VAL A 91 -19.66 -2.76 5.02
CA VAL A 91 -18.82 -2.23 3.94
C VAL A 91 -18.00 -1.06 4.42
N ASP A 92 -16.68 -1.17 4.27
CA ASP A 92 -15.70 -0.12 4.58
C ASP A 92 -14.78 0.15 3.39
N ILE A 93 -14.30 1.39 3.25
CA ILE A 93 -13.28 1.77 2.29
C ILE A 93 -12.17 2.58 2.97
N GLY A 94 -10.92 2.25 2.68
CA GLY A 94 -9.75 2.97 3.18
C GLY A 94 -9.19 3.93 2.14
N PHE A 95 -8.89 5.18 2.55
CA PHE A 95 -8.25 6.19 1.73
C PHE A 95 -7.46 7.18 2.59
N LYS A 96 -6.25 7.58 2.17
CA LYS A 96 -5.35 8.50 2.89
C LYS A 96 -5.17 8.13 4.37
N GLY A 97 -4.97 6.83 4.67
CA GLY A 97 -4.81 6.33 6.04
C GLY A 97 -6.08 6.29 6.88
N LYS A 98 -7.20 6.80 6.38
CA LYS A 98 -8.50 6.80 7.06
C LYS A 98 -9.40 5.69 6.53
N ARG A 99 -10.32 5.22 7.36
CA ARG A 99 -11.33 4.23 6.99
C ARG A 99 -12.71 4.89 7.02
N TYR A 100 -13.44 4.76 5.92
CA TYR A 100 -14.78 5.30 5.77
C TYR A 100 -15.78 4.15 5.76
N TYR A 101 -16.75 4.20 6.65
CA TYR A 101 -17.86 3.28 6.70
C TYR A 101 -18.88 3.65 5.61
N VAL A 102 -19.14 2.73 4.68
CA VAL A 102 -20.07 2.93 3.57
C VAL A 102 -21.49 2.60 4.01
N GLY A 103 -21.68 1.38 4.56
CA GLY A 103 -23.01 0.96 4.99
C GLY A 103 -23.03 -0.47 5.55
N LEU A 104 -24.23 -0.89 5.95
CA LEU A 104 -24.58 -2.23 6.37
C LEU A 104 -25.69 -2.75 5.47
N PHE A 105 -25.53 -3.96 4.94
CA PHE A 105 -26.40 -4.54 3.91
C PHE A 105 -26.82 -5.95 4.32
N ASP A 106 -28.03 -6.33 3.99
CA ASP A 106 -28.55 -7.66 4.23
C ASP A 106 -28.10 -8.66 3.13
N ASN A 107 -27.82 -8.14 1.93
CA ASN A 107 -27.40 -8.93 0.77
C ASN A 107 -25.92 -8.69 0.44
N TYR A 108 -25.21 -9.78 0.12
CA TYR A 108 -23.79 -9.72 -0.25
C TYR A 108 -23.55 -8.95 -1.55
N ASP A 109 -24.40 -9.15 -2.56
CA ASP A 109 -24.24 -8.50 -3.86
C ASP A 109 -24.47 -6.98 -3.76
N GLU A 110 -25.46 -6.56 -2.96
CA GLU A 110 -25.67 -5.15 -2.64
C GLU A 110 -24.47 -4.52 -1.93
N ALA A 111 -23.88 -5.24 -0.96
CA ALA A 111 -22.70 -4.81 -0.26
C ALA A 111 -21.50 -4.66 -1.21
N VAL A 112 -21.34 -5.58 -2.17
CA VAL A 112 -20.30 -5.51 -3.21
C VAL A 112 -20.54 -4.31 -4.13
N GLN A 113 -21.77 -4.08 -4.59
CA GLN A 113 -22.11 -2.94 -5.44
C GLN A 113 -21.86 -1.60 -4.72
N ALA A 114 -22.28 -1.49 -3.46
CA ALA A 114 -22.00 -0.30 -2.65
C ALA A 114 -20.48 -0.06 -2.46
N ARG A 115 -19.71 -1.14 -2.31
CA ARG A 115 -18.25 -1.05 -2.22
C ARG A 115 -17.61 -0.62 -3.54
N LEU A 116 -18.08 -1.12 -4.67
CA LEU A 116 -17.63 -0.72 -6.00
C LEU A 116 -17.97 0.75 -6.29
N ALA A 117 -19.17 1.18 -5.94
CA ALA A 117 -19.59 2.58 -6.09
C ALA A 117 -18.69 3.52 -5.26
N ALA A 118 -18.40 3.16 -4.01
CA ALA A 118 -17.49 3.91 -3.16
C ALA A 118 -16.04 3.91 -3.70
N GLU A 119 -15.59 2.80 -4.30
CA GLU A 119 -14.27 2.70 -4.94
C GLU A 119 -14.16 3.58 -6.17
N ASN A 120 -15.21 3.58 -7.01
CA ASN A 120 -15.26 4.43 -8.18
C ASN A 120 -15.24 5.92 -7.79
N LEU A 121 -16.02 6.30 -6.79
CA LEU A 121 -16.09 7.67 -6.31
C LEU A 121 -14.76 8.13 -5.70
N ILE A 122 -14.17 7.36 -4.77
CA ILE A 122 -13.01 7.78 -3.99
C ILE A 122 -11.70 7.47 -4.71
N HIS A 123 -11.48 6.20 -5.11
CA HIS A 123 -10.18 5.80 -5.65
C HIS A 123 -10.02 6.24 -7.11
N ASN A 124 -10.99 5.94 -7.96
CA ASN A 124 -10.92 6.32 -9.37
C ASN A 124 -11.06 7.84 -9.53
N GLY A 125 -11.95 8.48 -8.76
CA GLY A 125 -12.07 9.94 -8.73
C GLY A 125 -10.76 10.63 -8.33
N PHE A 126 -10.07 10.11 -7.31
CA PHE A 126 -8.76 10.62 -6.92
C PHE A 126 -7.69 10.42 -8.01
N ILE A 127 -7.62 9.22 -8.60
CA ILE A 127 -6.66 8.91 -9.67
C ILE A 127 -6.86 9.85 -10.86
N GLN A 128 -8.12 10.05 -11.28
CA GLN A 128 -8.44 10.95 -12.39
C GLN A 128 -8.01 12.39 -12.06
N LYS A 129 -8.36 12.87 -10.88
CA LYS A 129 -7.99 14.23 -10.45
C LYS A 129 -6.48 14.43 -10.31
N TRP A 130 -5.78 13.40 -9.82
CA TRP A 130 -4.34 13.43 -9.75
C TRP A 130 -3.70 13.49 -11.15
N LYS A 131 -4.19 12.73 -12.11
CA LYS A 131 -3.70 12.77 -13.50
C LYS A 131 -3.86 14.15 -14.13
N GLU A 132 -5.05 14.73 -14.02
CA GLU A 132 -5.33 16.09 -14.50
C GLU A 132 -4.44 17.15 -13.84
N TRP A 133 -4.15 16.99 -12.56
CA TRP A 133 -3.27 17.87 -11.80
C TRP A 133 -1.80 17.67 -12.20
N ASN A 134 -1.35 16.41 -12.31
CA ASN A 134 0.03 16.04 -12.64
C ASN A 134 0.42 16.51 -14.05
N GLU A 135 -0.46 16.40 -15.03
CA GLU A 135 -0.26 16.90 -16.39
C GLU A 135 0.04 18.42 -16.37
N LYS A 136 -0.74 19.19 -15.60
CA LYS A 136 -0.53 20.64 -15.47
C LYS A 136 0.73 20.99 -14.68
N GLU A 137 1.08 20.20 -13.68
CA GLU A 137 2.28 20.39 -12.88
C GLU A 137 3.54 20.06 -13.68
N GLU A 138 3.51 19.04 -14.53
CA GLU A 138 4.61 18.72 -15.46
C GLU A 138 4.81 19.81 -16.50
N GLU A 139 3.73 20.42 -17.02
CA GLU A 139 3.81 21.56 -17.95
C GLU A 139 4.33 22.84 -17.26
N ASN A 140 3.91 23.07 -16.02
CA ASN A 140 4.27 24.27 -15.25
C ASN A 140 4.44 23.95 -13.76
N PRO A 141 5.67 23.64 -13.31
CA PRO A 141 5.95 23.31 -11.90
C PRO A 141 5.61 24.44 -10.92
N GLU A 142 5.68 25.69 -11.33
CA GLU A 142 5.30 26.84 -10.47
C GLU A 142 3.78 26.91 -10.27
N TRP A 143 3.01 26.44 -11.26
CA TRP A 143 1.56 26.30 -11.11
C TRP A 143 1.22 25.26 -10.04
N GLY A 144 1.86 24.08 -10.06
CA GLY A 144 1.67 23.01 -9.09
C GLY A 144 1.92 23.46 -7.64
N LYS A 145 2.96 24.28 -7.42
CA LYS A 145 3.27 24.86 -6.10
C LYS A 145 2.16 25.80 -5.59
N ARG A 146 1.52 26.55 -6.48
CA ARG A 146 0.45 27.51 -6.12
C ARG A 146 -0.90 26.83 -5.99
N HIS A 147 -1.10 25.69 -6.66
CA HIS A 147 -2.36 24.94 -6.70
C HIS A 147 -2.14 23.51 -6.20
N PRO A 148 -1.98 23.30 -4.89
CA PRO A 148 -1.79 21.95 -4.35
C PRO A 148 -3.00 21.08 -4.65
N LEU A 149 -2.75 19.80 -4.93
CA LEU A 149 -3.83 18.84 -5.18
C LEU A 149 -4.69 18.67 -3.92
N VAL A 150 -5.92 19.13 -3.98
CA VAL A 150 -6.92 18.95 -2.93
C VAL A 150 -7.89 17.85 -3.32
N PHE A 151 -8.06 16.85 -2.47
CA PHE A 151 -9.03 15.78 -2.63
C PHE A 151 -9.42 15.23 -1.26
N ASP A 152 -10.47 15.79 -0.70
CA ASP A 152 -10.97 15.44 0.63
C ASP A 152 -12.23 14.61 0.54
N VAL A 153 -12.23 13.49 1.28
CA VAL A 153 -13.38 12.61 1.43
C VAL A 153 -14.07 12.93 2.76
N ARG A 154 -15.35 13.23 2.69
CA ARG A 154 -16.20 13.50 3.86
C ARG A 154 -17.39 12.55 3.87
N LYS A 155 -17.98 12.37 5.02
CA LYS A 155 -19.26 11.70 5.17
C LYS A 155 -20.26 12.71 5.75
N GLU A 156 -21.25 13.08 4.95
CA GLU A 156 -22.30 14.01 5.32
C GLU A 156 -23.67 13.35 5.11
N ASN A 157 -24.53 13.39 6.12
CA ASN A 157 -25.86 12.77 6.07
C ASN A 157 -25.86 11.30 5.62
N GLY A 158 -24.87 10.53 6.08
CA GLY A 158 -24.74 9.12 5.75
C GLY A 158 -24.14 8.82 4.36
N LYS A 159 -23.99 9.83 3.49
CA LYS A 159 -23.39 9.69 2.15
C LYS A 159 -21.94 10.15 2.13
N ILE A 160 -21.13 9.49 1.32
CA ILE A 160 -19.74 9.87 1.07
C ILE A 160 -19.74 10.95 -0.01
N THR A 161 -19.10 12.08 0.30
CA THR A 161 -18.94 13.23 -0.58
C THR A 161 -17.46 13.52 -0.79
N ILE A 162 -17.11 14.12 -1.93
CA ILE A 162 -15.75 14.52 -2.26
C ILE A 162 -15.72 16.04 -2.42
N LYS A 163 -14.74 16.66 -1.78
CA LYS A 163 -14.36 18.06 -2.01
C LYS A 163 -13.06 18.07 -2.82
N VAL A 164 -13.10 18.69 -3.97
CA VAL A 164 -11.99 18.83 -4.92
C VAL A 164 -11.56 20.29 -5.00
#